data_6def4c3d95b3f5b6775ab17b23a069e4
#
_entry.id   6def4c3d95b3f5b6775ab17b23a069e4
#
_cell.length_a   1.000
_cell.length_b   1.000
_cell.length_c   1.000
_cell.angle_alpha   90.00
_cell.angle_beta   90.00
_cell.angle_gamma   90.00
#
_symmetry.space_group_name_H-M   'P 1'
#
loop_
_entity.id
_entity.type
_entity.pdbx_description
1 polymer ?
#
loop_
_entity_poly.entity_id
_entity_poly.type
_entity_poly.pdbx_seq_one_letter_code
_entity_poly.pdbx_strand_id
1 'polypeptide(L)'
;MSPRLRTLALLAIGFTASTVISQTVALTKRFPQFDNADVKVWKTTIEPRQPLPLHHHDHPRVLVALTSGTLSIEEAAGQKESIALEVGKAYWLPAMAPGAVHSDVNPGNNPIEVMIVELQRSNYIAP
;
A
#
# COMPACT_ATOMS: atom_id res chain seq x y z
N MET A 1 -15.20 -58.26 56.34
CA MET A 1 -14.65 -58.09 55.00
C MET A 1 -15.30 -56.87 54.40
N SER A 2 -14.56 -55.76 54.27
CA SER A 2 -15.06 -54.52 53.67
C SER A 2 -14.72 -54.51 52.19
N PRO A 3 -15.67 -54.18 51.25
CA PRO A 3 -15.33 -53.99 49.86
C PRO A 3 -14.71 -52.61 49.68
N ARG A 4 -13.49 -52.56 49.14
CA ARG A 4 -12.81 -51.34 48.79
C ARG A 4 -13.44 -50.78 47.53
N LEU A 5 -14.14 -49.62 47.65
CA LEU A 5 -14.61 -48.83 46.53
C LEU A 5 -13.39 -48.26 45.81
N ARG A 6 -13.17 -48.68 44.57
CA ARG A 6 -12.18 -48.04 43.66
C ARG A 6 -12.85 -46.86 42.96
N THR A 7 -12.50 -45.66 43.39
CA THR A 7 -12.93 -44.44 42.71
C THR A 7 -12.15 -44.33 41.41
N LEU A 8 -12.87 -44.45 40.28
CA LEU A 8 -12.32 -44.15 38.96
C LEU A 8 -12.35 -42.64 38.78
N ALA A 9 -11.19 -42.00 38.77
CA ALA A 9 -11.09 -40.60 38.41
C ALA A 9 -11.14 -40.50 36.87
N LEU A 10 -12.23 -39.94 36.31
CA LEU A 10 -12.31 -39.57 34.92
C LEU A 10 -11.50 -38.28 34.71
N LEU A 11 -10.39 -38.40 33.98
CA LEU A 11 -9.62 -37.27 33.53
C LEU A 11 -10.33 -36.70 32.29
N ALA A 12 -11.03 -35.58 32.45
CA ALA A 12 -11.62 -34.84 31.31
C ALA A 12 -10.50 -34.07 30.61
N ILE A 13 -10.05 -34.57 29.45
CA ILE A 13 -9.14 -33.83 28.58
C ILE A 13 -9.96 -32.78 27.80
N GLY A 14 -9.92 -31.54 28.27
CA GLY A 14 -10.52 -30.42 27.57
C GLY A 14 -9.71 -30.07 26.34
N PHE A 15 -10.25 -30.37 25.14
CA PHE A 15 -9.73 -29.85 23.89
C PHE A 15 -10.14 -28.38 23.77
N THR A 16 -9.22 -27.45 23.99
CA THR A 16 -9.41 -26.05 23.61
C THR A 16 -9.15 -25.92 22.11
N ALA A 17 -10.22 -25.77 21.33
CA ALA A 17 -10.12 -25.43 19.92
C ALA A 17 -9.59 -24.00 19.82
N SER A 18 -8.31 -23.83 19.50
CA SER A 18 -7.74 -22.52 19.14
C SER A 18 -8.28 -22.11 17.77
N THR A 19 -9.21 -21.17 17.76
CA THR A 19 -9.71 -20.57 16.51
C THR A 19 -8.57 -19.70 15.94
N VAL A 20 -7.90 -20.19 14.89
CA VAL A 20 -6.97 -19.38 14.12
C VAL A 20 -7.79 -18.41 13.28
N ILE A 21 -7.90 -17.16 13.74
CA ILE A 21 -8.49 -16.09 12.93
C ILE A 21 -7.44 -15.75 11.85
N SER A 22 -7.68 -16.22 10.63
CA SER A 22 -6.89 -15.78 9.48
C SER A 22 -7.20 -14.32 9.22
N GLN A 23 -6.30 -13.42 9.63
CA GLN A 23 -6.38 -12.00 9.28
C GLN A 23 -5.96 -11.86 7.82
N THR A 24 -6.90 -11.47 6.97
CA THR A 24 -6.60 -11.08 5.59
C THR A 24 -5.82 -9.78 5.64
N VAL A 25 -4.53 -9.82 5.32
CA VAL A 25 -3.72 -8.61 5.22
C VAL A 25 -4.15 -7.85 3.96
N ALA A 26 -4.60 -6.61 4.13
CA ALA A 26 -4.89 -5.74 3.00
C ALA A 26 -3.58 -5.44 2.24
N LEU A 27 -3.61 -5.51 0.91
CA LEU A 27 -2.44 -5.32 0.07
C LEU A 27 -2.49 -3.97 -0.63
N THR A 28 -1.34 -3.34 -0.79
CA THR A 28 -1.17 -2.18 -1.67
C THR A 28 -1.54 -2.55 -3.09
N LYS A 29 -2.42 -1.76 -3.74
CA LYS A 29 -3.03 -2.10 -5.03
C LYS A 29 -3.16 -0.89 -5.94
N ARG A 30 -3.04 -1.13 -7.24
CA ARG A 30 -3.41 -0.20 -8.32
C ARG A 30 -4.71 -0.63 -8.97
N PHE A 31 -5.60 0.33 -9.19
CA PHE A 31 -6.89 0.13 -9.82
C PHE A 31 -6.96 1.00 -11.08
N PRO A 32 -6.77 0.43 -12.29
CA PRO A 32 -6.90 1.16 -13.53
C PRO A 32 -8.27 1.83 -13.63
N GLN A 33 -8.30 3.07 -14.11
CA GLN A 33 -9.53 3.82 -14.37
C GLN A 33 -9.78 3.90 -15.88
N PHE A 34 -8.87 4.51 -16.61
CA PHE A 34 -8.86 4.55 -18.06
C PHE A 34 -7.47 4.88 -18.60
N ASP A 35 -7.28 4.61 -19.88
CA ASP A 35 -6.04 4.83 -20.63
C ASP A 35 -6.41 5.31 -22.04
N ASN A 36 -5.79 6.39 -22.53
CA ASN A 36 -5.95 6.90 -23.86
C ASN A 36 -4.65 7.54 -24.36
N ALA A 37 -4.68 8.17 -25.55
CA ALA A 37 -3.49 8.77 -26.15
C ALA A 37 -2.89 9.94 -25.33
N ASP A 38 -3.63 10.54 -24.42
CA ASP A 38 -3.23 11.73 -23.69
C ASP A 38 -2.81 11.43 -22.25
N VAL A 39 -3.56 10.55 -21.57
CA VAL A 39 -3.35 10.26 -20.15
C VAL A 39 -3.62 8.79 -19.84
N LYS A 40 -2.92 8.30 -18.81
CA LYS A 40 -3.22 7.05 -18.13
C LYS A 40 -3.61 7.35 -16.69
N VAL A 41 -4.78 6.87 -16.28
CA VAL A 41 -5.35 7.18 -14.97
C VAL A 41 -5.58 5.92 -14.16
N TRP A 42 -5.13 5.94 -12.91
CA TRP A 42 -5.38 4.86 -11.97
C TRP A 42 -5.48 5.38 -10.54
N LYS A 43 -6.20 4.67 -9.70
CA LYS A 43 -6.20 4.85 -8.25
C LYS A 43 -5.17 3.90 -7.63
N THR A 44 -4.45 4.36 -6.61
CA THR A 44 -3.58 3.52 -5.80
C THR A 44 -4.03 3.58 -4.35
N THR A 45 -4.15 2.42 -3.72
CA THR A 45 -4.26 2.29 -2.27
C THR A 45 -2.92 1.76 -1.75
N ILE A 46 -2.28 2.51 -0.86
CA ILE A 46 -0.99 2.17 -0.26
C ILE A 46 -1.24 1.85 1.21
N GLU A 47 -1.18 0.57 1.52
CA GLU A 47 -1.40 0.08 2.88
C GLU A 47 -0.23 0.41 3.80
N PRO A 48 -0.46 0.57 5.11
CA PRO A 48 0.59 0.83 6.07
C PRO A 48 1.72 -0.19 6.00
N ARG A 49 2.94 0.30 5.79
CA ARG A 49 4.18 -0.51 5.74
C ARG A 49 4.19 -1.62 4.67
N GLN A 50 3.36 -1.48 3.64
CA GLN A 50 3.35 -2.36 2.47
C GLN A 50 3.69 -1.54 1.22
N PRO A 51 4.99 -1.43 0.88
CA PRO A 51 5.44 -0.61 -0.23
C PRO A 51 4.95 -1.16 -1.58
N LEU A 52 4.78 -0.27 -2.54
CA LEU A 52 4.74 -0.68 -3.94
C LEU A 52 6.11 -1.26 -4.32
N PRO A 53 6.15 -2.29 -5.18
CA PRO A 53 7.40 -2.76 -5.75
C PRO A 53 8.17 -1.62 -6.43
N LEU A 54 9.49 -1.74 -6.50
CA LEU A 54 10.32 -0.78 -7.23
C LEU A 54 9.83 -0.63 -8.68
N HIS A 55 9.64 0.61 -9.11
CA HIS A 55 9.13 0.94 -10.44
C HIS A 55 9.71 2.25 -10.95
N HIS A 56 9.52 2.50 -12.24
CA HIS A 56 9.99 3.67 -12.95
C HIS A 56 8.83 4.41 -13.62
N HIS A 57 8.98 5.72 -13.81
CA HIS A 57 8.03 6.54 -14.55
C HIS A 57 8.73 7.37 -15.62
N ASP A 58 8.49 7.03 -16.88
CA ASP A 58 9.01 7.78 -18.04
C ASP A 58 8.31 9.13 -18.26
N HIS A 59 7.14 9.30 -17.66
CA HIS A 59 6.26 10.45 -17.89
C HIS A 59 5.96 11.19 -16.59
N PRO A 60 5.75 12.52 -16.65
CA PRO A 60 5.29 13.29 -15.50
C PRO A 60 3.86 12.91 -15.11
N ARG A 61 3.53 13.11 -13.85
CA ARG A 61 2.26 12.72 -13.25
C ARG A 61 1.69 13.82 -12.38
N VAL A 62 0.37 13.87 -12.32
CA VAL A 62 -0.36 14.57 -11.25
C VAL A 62 -0.86 13.53 -10.26
N LEU A 63 -0.54 13.70 -9.00
CA LEU A 63 -1.10 12.93 -7.88
C LEU A 63 -2.17 13.78 -7.21
N VAL A 64 -3.38 13.24 -7.07
CA VAL A 64 -4.46 13.86 -6.29
C VAL A 64 -4.69 13.04 -5.04
N ALA A 65 -4.55 13.66 -3.88
CA ALA A 65 -4.78 12.99 -2.60
C ALA A 65 -6.28 12.76 -2.36
N LEU A 66 -6.68 11.51 -2.19
CA LEU A 66 -8.04 11.10 -1.82
C LEU A 66 -8.17 10.91 -0.31
N THR A 67 -7.06 10.70 0.39
CA THR A 67 -6.96 10.66 1.84
C THR A 67 -5.79 11.54 2.31
N SER A 68 -5.81 11.97 3.57
CA SER A 68 -4.67 12.61 4.20
C SER A 68 -3.64 11.56 4.65
N GLY A 69 -2.39 11.94 4.78
CA GLY A 69 -1.30 11.09 5.28
C GLY A 69 0.06 11.57 4.82
N THR A 70 1.08 10.78 5.07
CA THR A 70 2.44 11.02 4.56
C THR A 70 2.81 9.91 3.60
N LEU A 71 3.17 10.28 2.39
CA LEU A 71 3.73 9.37 1.38
C LEU A 71 5.25 9.51 1.39
N SER A 72 5.98 8.42 1.58
CA SER A 72 7.42 8.36 1.42
C SER A 72 7.76 7.79 0.05
N ILE A 73 8.54 8.52 -0.74
CA ILE A 73 9.09 8.07 -2.01
C ILE A 73 10.54 7.67 -1.73
N GLU A 74 10.84 6.39 -1.92
CA GLU A 74 12.16 5.83 -1.58
C GLU A 74 12.85 5.32 -2.84
N GLU A 75 13.90 6.02 -3.27
CA GLU A 75 14.69 5.60 -4.43
C GLU A 75 15.61 4.43 -4.08
N ALA A 76 15.83 3.52 -5.05
CA ALA A 76 16.74 2.40 -4.87
C ALA A 76 18.17 2.85 -4.55
N ALA A 77 18.58 4.04 -4.98
CA ALA A 77 19.86 4.68 -4.66
C ALA A 77 19.97 5.17 -3.20
N GLY A 78 18.86 5.12 -2.42
CA GLY A 78 18.83 5.47 -1.00
C GLY A 78 18.28 6.86 -0.69
N GLN A 79 17.95 7.67 -1.70
CA GLN A 79 17.29 8.97 -1.48
C GLN A 79 15.84 8.76 -1.05
N LYS A 80 15.37 9.61 -0.14
CA LYS A 80 14.00 9.59 0.36
C LYS A 80 13.40 10.99 0.33
N GLU A 81 12.17 11.07 -0.16
CA GLU A 81 11.36 12.28 -0.14
C GLU A 81 10.03 11.98 0.53
N SER A 82 9.50 12.92 1.31
CA SER A 82 8.20 12.78 1.97
C SER A 82 7.25 13.86 1.48
N ILE A 83 6.03 13.45 1.13
CA ILE A 83 4.95 14.34 0.72
C ILE A 83 3.85 14.28 1.78
N ALA A 84 3.55 15.43 2.41
CA ALA A 84 2.39 15.56 3.26
C ALA A 84 1.14 15.70 2.38
N LEU A 85 0.30 14.68 2.36
CA LEU A 85 -0.91 14.62 1.56
C LEU A 85 -2.09 15.25 2.30
N GLU A 86 -2.78 16.17 1.63
CA GLU A 86 -4.02 16.78 2.08
C GLU A 86 -5.14 16.41 1.13
N VAL A 87 -6.28 15.94 1.64
CA VAL A 87 -7.44 15.53 0.83
C VAL A 87 -7.82 16.61 -0.19
N GLY A 88 -7.97 16.20 -1.45
CA GLY A 88 -8.36 17.09 -2.57
C GLY A 88 -7.23 17.92 -3.15
N LYS A 89 -6.03 17.90 -2.57
CA LYS A 89 -4.87 18.61 -3.09
C LYS A 89 -4.18 17.82 -4.20
N ALA A 90 -3.66 18.53 -5.21
CA ALA A 90 -2.88 17.95 -6.29
C ALA A 90 -1.39 18.26 -6.13
N TYR A 91 -0.56 17.30 -6.53
CA TYR A 91 0.91 17.36 -6.46
C TYR A 91 1.49 17.02 -7.82
N TRP A 92 2.49 17.77 -8.24
CA TRP A 92 3.23 17.47 -9.47
C TRP A 92 4.39 16.54 -9.18
N LEU A 93 4.48 15.45 -9.94
CA LEU A 93 5.58 14.50 -9.89
C LEU A 93 6.24 14.45 -11.27
N PRO A 94 7.50 14.92 -11.41
CA PRO A 94 8.19 14.90 -12.70
C PRO A 94 8.46 13.48 -13.18
N ALA A 95 8.80 13.33 -14.47
CA ALA A 95 9.39 12.10 -14.97
C ALA A 95 10.69 11.79 -14.23
N MET A 96 10.98 10.51 -14.06
CA MET A 96 12.20 10.07 -13.40
C MET A 96 13.39 10.13 -14.35
N ALA A 97 14.59 10.30 -13.80
CA ALA A 97 15.81 10.19 -14.57
C ALA A 97 15.96 8.76 -15.15
N PRO A 98 16.59 8.61 -16.34
CA PRO A 98 16.81 7.29 -16.94
C PRO A 98 17.47 6.31 -15.96
N GLY A 99 16.88 5.11 -15.81
CA GLY A 99 17.39 4.06 -14.93
C GLY A 99 17.06 4.23 -13.44
N ALA A 100 16.50 5.37 -13.01
CA ALA A 100 16.06 5.55 -11.63
C ALA A 100 14.80 4.72 -11.37
N VAL A 101 14.73 4.09 -10.20
CA VAL A 101 13.55 3.36 -9.72
C VAL A 101 13.27 3.74 -8.28
N HIS A 102 11.99 3.78 -7.92
CA HIS A 102 11.54 4.08 -6.57
C HIS A 102 10.44 3.13 -6.09
N SER A 103 10.20 3.17 -4.81
CA SER A 103 9.06 2.55 -4.13
C SER A 103 8.26 3.64 -3.41
N ASP A 104 6.96 3.52 -3.41
CA ASP A 104 6.06 4.36 -2.63
C ASP A 104 5.70 3.62 -1.33
N VAL A 105 5.93 4.27 -0.20
CA VAL A 105 5.75 3.70 1.13
C VAL A 105 4.79 4.57 1.95
N ASN A 106 3.87 3.93 2.64
CA ASN A 106 3.03 4.56 3.65
C ASN A 106 3.62 4.27 5.05
N PRO A 107 4.29 5.22 5.68
CA PRO A 107 4.87 5.03 7.02
C PRO A 107 3.83 5.15 8.15
N GLY A 108 2.59 5.57 7.83
CA GLY A 108 1.51 5.78 8.80
C GLY A 108 0.78 4.50 9.20
N ASN A 109 -0.34 4.68 9.89
CA ASN A 109 -1.16 3.58 10.42
C ASN A 109 -2.49 3.39 9.66
N ASN A 110 -2.85 4.32 8.76
CA ASN A 110 -4.06 4.24 7.96
C ASN A 110 -3.68 4.15 6.47
N PRO A 111 -4.47 3.46 5.65
CA PRO A 111 -4.26 3.42 4.21
C PRO A 111 -4.23 4.82 3.59
N ILE A 112 -3.38 5.01 2.59
CA ILE A 112 -3.36 6.20 1.74
C ILE A 112 -4.04 5.84 0.41
N GLU A 113 -4.95 6.68 -0.05
CA GLU A 113 -5.54 6.59 -1.39
C GLU A 113 -5.19 7.82 -2.20
N VAL A 114 -4.71 7.59 -3.41
CA VAL A 114 -4.37 8.64 -4.36
C VAL A 114 -4.89 8.31 -5.75
N MET A 115 -5.26 9.35 -6.51
CA MET A 115 -5.51 9.24 -7.94
C MET A 115 -4.27 9.74 -8.68
N ILE A 116 -3.78 8.96 -9.63
CA ILE A 116 -2.64 9.31 -10.47
C ILE A 116 -3.13 9.55 -11.88
N VAL A 117 -2.72 10.68 -12.45
CA VAL A 117 -2.91 11.04 -13.86
C VAL A 117 -1.53 11.17 -14.49
N GLU A 118 -1.12 10.18 -15.26
CA GLU A 118 0.15 10.17 -15.97
C GLU A 118 -0.05 10.73 -17.39
N LEU A 119 0.79 11.70 -17.77
CA LEU A 119 0.72 12.33 -19.09
C LEU A 119 1.45 11.46 -20.11
N GLN A 120 0.75 11.05 -21.18
CA GLN A 120 1.31 10.13 -22.19
C GLN A 120 2.04 10.86 -23.34
N ARG A 121 1.77 12.15 -23.55
CA ARG A 121 2.42 12.93 -24.60
C ARG A 121 3.76 13.48 -24.14
N SER A 122 4.80 13.23 -24.92
CA SER A 122 6.17 13.70 -24.66
C SER A 122 6.40 15.20 -24.93
N ASN A 123 5.37 15.93 -25.34
CA ASN A 123 5.46 17.35 -25.73
C ASN A 123 5.20 18.32 -24.58
N TYR A 124 5.22 17.85 -23.34
CA TYR A 124 5.14 18.75 -22.19
C TYR A 124 6.45 19.53 -22.08
N ILE A 125 6.38 20.81 -22.50
CA ILE A 125 7.43 21.79 -22.21
C ILE A 125 7.05 22.37 -20.83
N ALA A 126 7.85 22.07 -19.81
CA ALA A 126 7.68 22.69 -18.50
C ALA A 126 7.73 24.21 -18.65
N PRO A 127 6.83 24.97 -17.98
CA PRO A 127 6.88 26.43 -17.97
C PRO A 127 8.16 26.96 -17.36
#